data_d91fe7a0a6df4104b607aee546711793
#
_entry.id   d91fe7a0a6df4104b607aee546711793
#
_cell.length_a   1.000
_cell.length_b   1.000
_cell.length_c   1.000
_cell.angle_alpha   90.00
_cell.angle_beta   90.00
_cell.angle_gamma   90.00
#
_symmetry.space_group_name_H-M   'P 1'
#
loop_
_entity.id
_entity.type
_entity.pdbx_description
1 polymer ?
#
loop_
_entity_poly.entity_id
_entity_poly.type
_entity_poly.pdbx_seq_one_letter_code
_entity_poly.pdbx_strand_id
1 'polypeptide(L)'
;MKQFNVLVADPISKDGIKALLDHEQFNVDIQTGLSEEALIKIIPSYHALIVRSQTTVTENIINAADSLKVIARAGVGVDNINIDAATLKGILVINAPDGNTISATEHSLAMLLSMARNIPQAHQSLTNKEWNRNAFKGTELYHKTLGVIGAGRIGLGVAKRAQSFGMKILAFDPYLTDEKAKSLSITKATVDEIAQHSDFVTLHTPLTPKTKGLINADFFAKAKPSLQIINVARGGIIDEKALIKALDEGQISRAAIDVFEHEPATDSPLVAHDKIIVTSHLGASTVEAQEKVAISVSNEIIEILIDGTVTHAVNAPKMDLSNIDDTVKSFINLSQTVGELAIQLMYNAPSSIKITYGGDLASIDSSLLTRTIITHILKDDLGPEVNIINALMLLNQQQVTLNIENNKAETGFSNYLEVELSNDSDSVKVGASVFTGFGPRIVRINNFSVDLKPNQYQIVSYHNDTPGMVGETGALLGKYNINIASMTLGRTEAGGDALMILSVDQPVSNNIIDELKQVGEYNQIFTTELTVQS
;
A
#
# COMPACT_ATOMS: atom_id res chain seq x y z
N MET A 1 1.83 -31.53 3.01
CA MET A 1 1.81 -30.10 3.36
C MET A 1 2.23 -29.32 2.14
N LYS A 2 1.66 -28.15 1.87
CA LYS A 2 2.12 -27.29 0.76
C LYS A 2 3.51 -26.79 1.11
N GLN A 3 4.47 -26.96 0.22
CA GLN A 3 5.82 -26.44 0.38
C GLN A 3 5.96 -25.17 -0.45
N PHE A 4 6.37 -24.07 0.19
CA PHE A 4 6.59 -22.79 -0.47
C PHE A 4 8.05 -22.67 -0.89
N ASN A 5 8.30 -22.36 -2.15
CA ASN A 5 9.65 -22.07 -2.66
C ASN A 5 9.94 -20.58 -2.53
N VAL A 6 11.07 -20.24 -1.93
CA VAL A 6 11.56 -18.87 -1.74
C VAL A 6 12.89 -18.70 -2.43
N LEU A 7 13.02 -17.71 -3.31
CA LEU A 7 14.27 -17.34 -3.95
C LEU A 7 14.88 -16.12 -3.26
N VAL A 8 16.13 -16.23 -2.86
CA VAL A 8 16.95 -15.10 -2.39
C VAL A 8 17.92 -14.73 -3.50
N ALA A 9 17.68 -13.60 -4.18
CA ALA A 9 18.42 -13.19 -5.37
C ALA A 9 19.60 -12.25 -5.09
N ASP A 10 19.66 -11.64 -3.91
CA ASP A 10 20.75 -10.75 -3.50
C ASP A 10 21.46 -11.27 -2.24
N PRO A 11 22.73 -10.91 -2.01
CA PRO A 11 23.43 -11.26 -0.78
C PRO A 11 22.70 -10.73 0.47
N ILE A 12 22.36 -11.64 1.37
CA ILE A 12 21.63 -11.36 2.61
C ILE A 12 22.26 -12.13 3.78
N SER A 13 22.11 -11.62 5.02
CA SER A 13 22.57 -12.32 6.22
C SER A 13 21.83 -13.65 6.38
N LYS A 14 22.58 -14.75 6.52
CA LYS A 14 21.98 -16.08 6.78
C LYS A 14 21.24 -16.12 8.11
N ASP A 15 21.73 -15.41 9.12
CA ASP A 15 21.05 -15.30 10.41
C ASP A 15 19.72 -14.55 10.26
N GLY A 16 19.67 -13.57 9.37
CA GLY A 16 18.47 -12.81 9.08
C GLY A 16 17.37 -13.62 8.37
N ILE A 17 17.70 -14.66 7.61
CA ILE A 17 16.71 -15.56 6.95
C ILE A 17 16.56 -16.89 7.67
N LYS A 18 17.13 -17.03 8.87
CA LYS A 18 17.11 -18.29 9.62
C LYS A 18 15.69 -18.80 9.88
N ALA A 19 14.74 -17.91 10.16
CA ALA A 19 13.35 -18.28 10.38
C ALA A 19 12.75 -19.02 9.17
N LEU A 20 13.07 -18.60 7.94
CA LEU A 20 12.65 -19.29 6.71
C LEU A 20 13.41 -20.60 6.49
N LEU A 21 14.73 -20.62 6.76
CA LEU A 21 15.57 -21.81 6.57
C LEU A 21 15.19 -22.96 7.53
N ASP A 22 14.77 -22.63 8.74
CA ASP A 22 14.41 -23.60 9.77
C ASP A 22 12.93 -24.03 9.70
N HIS A 23 12.10 -23.39 8.86
CA HIS A 23 10.68 -23.64 8.80
C HIS A 23 10.32 -24.77 7.82
N GLU A 24 9.64 -25.83 8.31
CA GLU A 24 9.35 -27.06 7.57
C GLU A 24 8.54 -26.89 6.26
N GLN A 25 7.78 -25.82 6.14
CA GLN A 25 6.94 -25.57 4.96
C GLN A 25 7.64 -24.74 3.87
N PHE A 26 8.87 -24.30 4.10
CA PHE A 26 9.62 -23.46 3.15
C PHE A 26 10.85 -24.17 2.62
N ASN A 27 11.04 -24.03 1.30
CA ASN A 27 12.26 -24.42 0.61
C ASN A 27 12.94 -23.14 0.11
N VAL A 28 14.13 -22.84 0.63
CA VAL A 28 14.84 -21.56 0.37
C VAL A 28 16.05 -21.79 -0.50
N ASP A 29 16.04 -21.21 -1.70
CA ASP A 29 17.15 -21.21 -2.63
C ASP A 29 17.86 -19.85 -2.61
N ILE A 30 19.18 -19.87 -2.41
CA ILE A 30 20.02 -18.67 -2.43
C ILE A 30 20.83 -18.67 -3.72
N GLN A 31 20.43 -17.83 -4.68
CA GLN A 31 21.09 -17.70 -5.99
C GLN A 31 21.31 -16.22 -6.29
N THR A 32 22.50 -15.72 -6.01
CA THR A 32 22.83 -14.28 -6.13
C THR A 32 23.57 -13.96 -7.42
N GLY A 33 23.44 -12.72 -7.90
CA GLY A 33 24.14 -12.23 -9.09
C GLY A 33 23.57 -12.78 -10.41
N LEU A 34 22.30 -13.17 -10.42
CA LEU A 34 21.60 -13.62 -11.61
C LEU A 34 21.38 -12.47 -12.59
N SER A 35 21.57 -12.74 -13.91
CA SER A 35 21.08 -11.82 -14.93
C SER A 35 19.55 -11.85 -15.00
N GLU A 36 18.96 -10.84 -15.65
CA GLU A 36 17.49 -10.79 -15.86
C GLU A 36 17.00 -12.07 -16.57
N GLU A 37 17.69 -12.50 -17.61
CA GLU A 37 17.31 -13.70 -18.38
C GLU A 37 17.43 -15.00 -17.56
N ALA A 38 18.41 -15.06 -16.65
CA ALA A 38 18.55 -16.21 -15.76
C ALA A 38 17.42 -16.23 -14.72
N LEU A 39 17.07 -15.06 -14.18
CA LEU A 39 15.98 -14.92 -13.20
C LEU A 39 14.62 -15.26 -13.84
N ILE A 40 14.34 -14.77 -15.05
CA ILE A 40 13.12 -15.09 -15.83
C ILE A 40 12.93 -16.61 -15.99
N LYS A 41 14.00 -17.36 -16.20
CA LYS A 41 13.92 -18.82 -16.42
C LYS A 41 13.52 -19.60 -15.17
N ILE A 42 13.88 -19.12 -13.98
CA ILE A 42 13.70 -19.88 -12.74
C ILE A 42 12.50 -19.37 -11.90
N ILE A 43 12.14 -18.11 -12.03
CA ILE A 43 11.13 -17.45 -11.18
C ILE A 43 9.73 -18.10 -11.25
N PRO A 44 9.27 -18.75 -12.34
CA PRO A 44 7.92 -19.34 -12.41
C PRO A 44 7.59 -20.32 -11.29
N SER A 45 8.60 -20.98 -10.71
CA SER A 45 8.41 -22.00 -9.66
C SER A 45 8.44 -21.46 -8.22
N TYR A 46 8.72 -20.18 -8.03
CA TYR A 46 8.85 -19.57 -6.71
C TYR A 46 7.58 -18.85 -6.27
N HIS A 47 7.31 -18.92 -4.96
CA HIS A 47 6.17 -18.26 -4.30
C HIS A 47 6.56 -16.94 -3.66
N ALA A 48 7.85 -16.78 -3.28
CA ALA A 48 8.40 -15.53 -2.75
C ALA A 48 9.77 -15.24 -3.38
N LEU A 49 10.04 -13.95 -3.61
CA LEU A 49 11.32 -13.44 -4.09
C LEU A 49 11.85 -12.42 -3.08
N ILE A 50 13.05 -12.65 -2.55
CA ILE A 50 13.74 -11.70 -1.67
C ILE A 50 14.85 -11.03 -2.46
N VAL A 51 14.81 -9.70 -2.53
CA VAL A 51 15.83 -8.85 -3.16
C VAL A 51 16.33 -7.76 -2.21
N ARG A 52 17.47 -7.19 -2.53
CA ARG A 52 17.98 -5.94 -1.96
C ARG A 52 18.07 -4.87 -3.05
N SER A 53 19.23 -4.23 -3.21
CA SER A 53 19.44 -3.16 -4.17
C SER A 53 20.14 -3.61 -5.47
N GLN A 54 20.70 -4.82 -5.53
CA GLN A 54 21.47 -5.29 -6.69
C GLN A 54 20.56 -5.83 -7.80
N THR A 55 19.52 -6.57 -7.43
CA THR A 55 18.56 -7.13 -8.38
C THR A 55 17.47 -6.10 -8.68
N THR A 56 17.29 -5.75 -9.95
CA THR A 56 16.14 -4.99 -10.44
C THR A 56 15.04 -5.95 -10.86
N VAL A 57 13.86 -5.83 -10.22
CA VAL A 57 12.70 -6.66 -10.55
C VAL A 57 11.87 -5.94 -11.60
N THR A 58 12.17 -6.25 -12.87
CA THR A 58 11.55 -5.63 -14.04
C THR A 58 10.15 -6.22 -14.32
N GLU A 59 9.40 -5.56 -15.18
CA GLU A 59 8.12 -6.06 -15.68
C GLU A 59 8.26 -7.45 -16.34
N ASN A 60 9.36 -7.71 -17.06
CA ASN A 60 9.61 -9.00 -17.71
C ASN A 60 9.72 -10.15 -16.68
N ILE A 61 10.45 -9.91 -15.58
CA ILE A 61 10.58 -10.88 -14.48
C ILE A 61 9.21 -11.13 -13.85
N ILE A 62 8.46 -10.07 -13.57
CA ILE A 62 7.13 -10.14 -12.97
C ILE A 62 6.17 -10.92 -13.87
N ASN A 63 6.17 -10.65 -15.17
CA ASN A 63 5.32 -11.35 -16.14
C ASN A 63 5.64 -12.85 -16.26
N ALA A 64 6.90 -13.24 -16.06
CA ALA A 64 7.32 -14.65 -16.05
C ALA A 64 7.01 -15.39 -14.72
N ALA A 65 6.64 -14.67 -13.66
CA ALA A 65 6.49 -15.21 -12.32
C ALA A 65 5.09 -15.78 -12.07
N ASP A 66 4.81 -16.99 -12.56
CA ASP A 66 3.46 -17.61 -12.54
C ASP A 66 2.96 -17.98 -11.13
N SER A 67 3.86 -18.41 -10.24
CA SER A 67 3.50 -18.84 -8.88
C SER A 67 3.77 -17.78 -7.82
N LEU A 68 4.38 -16.65 -8.18
CA LEU A 68 4.88 -15.65 -7.24
C LEU A 68 3.72 -14.92 -6.56
N LYS A 69 3.74 -14.89 -5.24
CA LYS A 69 2.74 -14.21 -4.40
C LYS A 69 3.29 -12.97 -3.72
N VAL A 70 4.60 -12.97 -3.40
CA VAL A 70 5.22 -11.87 -2.67
C VAL A 70 6.63 -11.57 -3.19
N ILE A 71 6.92 -10.29 -3.39
CA ILE A 71 8.25 -9.73 -3.62
C ILE A 71 8.63 -8.96 -2.36
N ALA A 72 9.68 -9.41 -1.67
CA ALA A 72 10.16 -8.81 -0.44
C ALA A 72 11.47 -8.06 -0.67
N ARG A 73 11.46 -6.76 -0.45
CA ARG A 73 12.67 -5.95 -0.50
C ARG A 73 13.29 -5.88 0.91
N ALA A 74 14.43 -6.56 1.13
CA ALA A 74 15.19 -6.46 2.37
C ALA A 74 15.88 -5.09 2.49
N GLY A 75 15.07 -4.08 2.80
CA GLY A 75 15.44 -2.67 2.91
C GLY A 75 14.20 -1.77 2.89
N VAL A 76 14.40 -0.45 2.90
CA VAL A 76 13.31 0.53 2.99
C VAL A 76 12.79 0.96 1.61
N GLY A 77 13.68 1.37 0.71
CA GLY A 77 13.28 1.81 -0.63
C GLY A 77 12.89 0.62 -1.51
N VAL A 78 12.03 0.86 -2.49
CA VAL A 78 11.55 -0.16 -3.44
C VAL A 78 11.78 0.27 -4.89
N ASP A 79 12.68 1.21 -5.11
CA ASP A 79 12.93 1.87 -6.39
C ASP A 79 13.39 0.89 -7.50
N ASN A 80 13.95 -0.26 -7.11
CA ASN A 80 14.39 -1.32 -8.00
C ASN A 80 13.31 -2.39 -8.29
N ILE A 81 12.05 -2.15 -7.91
CA ILE A 81 10.92 -3.05 -8.17
C ILE A 81 9.86 -2.31 -8.98
N ASN A 82 9.41 -2.89 -10.09
CA ASN A 82 8.27 -2.35 -10.85
C ASN A 82 6.96 -2.64 -10.08
N ILE A 83 6.57 -1.68 -9.23
CA ILE A 83 5.40 -1.80 -8.35
C ILE A 83 4.10 -1.92 -9.16
N ASP A 84 3.97 -1.19 -10.25
CA ASP A 84 2.75 -1.18 -11.07
C ASP A 84 2.55 -2.53 -11.74
N ALA A 85 3.60 -3.12 -12.31
CA ALA A 85 3.54 -4.46 -12.90
C ALA A 85 3.23 -5.53 -11.84
N ALA A 86 3.86 -5.46 -10.65
CA ALA A 86 3.58 -6.37 -9.55
C ALA A 86 2.11 -6.25 -9.08
N THR A 87 1.62 -5.02 -8.97
CA THR A 87 0.23 -4.75 -8.58
C THR A 87 -0.75 -5.30 -9.61
N LEU A 88 -0.52 -5.06 -10.90
CA LEU A 88 -1.38 -5.55 -11.97
C LEU A 88 -1.46 -7.08 -11.99
N LYS A 89 -0.31 -7.75 -11.77
CA LYS A 89 -0.25 -9.23 -11.67
C LYS A 89 -0.79 -9.77 -10.34
N GLY A 90 -1.19 -8.90 -9.41
CA GLY A 90 -1.71 -9.27 -8.10
C GLY A 90 -0.65 -9.82 -7.14
N ILE A 91 0.61 -9.44 -7.34
CA ILE A 91 1.74 -9.83 -6.49
C ILE A 91 1.96 -8.77 -5.42
N LEU A 92 2.02 -9.21 -4.16
CA LEU A 92 2.28 -8.34 -3.03
C LEU A 92 3.74 -7.89 -2.99
N VAL A 93 3.97 -6.60 -2.78
CA VAL A 93 5.31 -6.05 -2.55
C VAL A 93 5.41 -5.58 -1.11
N ILE A 94 6.39 -6.12 -0.39
CA ILE A 94 6.68 -5.74 1.01
C ILE A 94 8.10 -5.20 1.15
N ASN A 95 8.32 -4.40 2.19
CA ASN A 95 9.63 -3.87 2.54
C ASN A 95 9.86 -3.90 4.06
N ALA A 96 11.04 -3.47 4.53
CA ALA A 96 11.36 -3.34 5.94
C ALA A 96 11.52 -1.86 6.34
N PRO A 97 10.42 -1.12 6.58
CA PRO A 97 10.44 0.35 6.71
C PRO A 97 11.21 0.87 7.92
N ASP A 98 11.43 0.04 8.95
CA ASP A 98 12.12 0.40 10.20
C ASP A 98 13.55 -0.12 10.28
N GLY A 99 13.97 -0.95 9.33
CA GLY A 99 15.20 -1.72 9.42
C GLY A 99 16.48 -0.88 9.44
N ASN A 100 16.55 0.23 8.71
CA ASN A 100 17.75 1.05 8.59
C ASN A 100 17.64 2.43 9.26
N THR A 101 16.60 2.69 10.04
CA THR A 101 16.34 4.03 10.62
C THR A 101 17.53 4.55 11.42
N ILE A 102 18.12 3.72 12.27
CA ILE A 102 19.28 4.13 13.10
C ILE A 102 20.50 4.34 12.23
N SER A 103 20.84 3.40 11.36
CA SER A 103 22.02 3.46 10.49
C SER A 103 22.02 4.69 9.58
N ALA A 104 20.89 4.97 8.90
CA ALA A 104 20.76 6.16 8.05
C ALA A 104 20.82 7.47 8.86
N THR A 105 20.26 7.48 10.07
CA THR A 105 20.38 8.61 11.00
C THR A 105 21.84 8.88 11.38
N GLU A 106 22.57 7.83 11.75
CA GLU A 106 23.97 7.94 12.15
C GLU A 106 24.89 8.29 10.97
N HIS A 107 24.64 7.71 9.80
CA HIS A 107 25.39 8.05 8.59
C HIS A 107 25.17 9.51 8.18
N SER A 108 23.94 10.04 8.25
CA SER A 108 23.64 11.45 7.99
C SER A 108 24.43 12.39 8.93
N LEU A 109 24.52 12.03 10.22
CA LEU A 109 25.31 12.80 11.19
C LEU A 109 26.81 12.65 10.94
N ALA A 110 27.29 11.45 10.58
CA ALA A 110 28.68 11.24 10.21
C ALA A 110 29.08 12.09 9.00
N MET A 111 28.22 12.16 7.96
CA MET A 111 28.42 13.01 6.80
C MET A 111 28.41 14.49 7.18
N LEU A 112 27.46 14.93 8.03
CA LEU A 112 27.36 16.29 8.54
C LEU A 112 28.66 16.69 9.28
N LEU A 113 29.12 15.87 10.24
CA LEU A 113 30.32 16.14 11.01
C LEU A 113 31.58 16.11 10.14
N SER A 114 31.68 15.15 9.22
CA SER A 114 32.80 15.01 8.29
C SER A 114 32.93 16.23 7.38
N MET A 115 31.80 16.73 6.87
CA MET A 115 31.74 17.92 6.03
C MET A 115 32.06 19.19 6.83
N ALA A 116 31.46 19.37 8.01
CA ALA A 116 31.69 20.53 8.87
C ALA A 116 33.15 20.68 9.30
N ARG A 117 33.88 19.58 9.39
CA ARG A 117 35.27 19.53 9.89
C ARG A 117 36.30 19.14 8.82
N ASN A 118 35.93 18.98 7.54
CA ASN A 118 36.83 18.61 6.43
C ASN A 118 37.59 17.29 6.67
N ILE A 119 36.98 16.31 7.32
CA ILE A 119 37.71 15.11 7.81
C ILE A 119 38.32 14.31 6.65
N PRO A 120 37.63 13.98 5.54
CA PRO A 120 38.19 13.21 4.44
C PRO A 120 39.38 13.91 3.78
N GLN A 121 39.27 15.22 3.52
CA GLN A 121 40.29 16.02 2.87
C GLN A 121 41.53 16.17 3.78
N ALA A 122 41.31 16.39 5.07
CA ALA A 122 42.41 16.50 6.05
C ALA A 122 43.14 15.16 6.22
N HIS A 123 42.43 14.06 6.23
CA HIS A 123 43.01 12.71 6.24
C HIS A 123 43.86 12.48 4.99
N GLN A 124 43.32 12.75 3.80
CA GLN A 124 44.03 12.57 2.53
C GLN A 124 45.32 13.42 2.47
N SER A 125 45.26 14.69 2.87
CA SER A 125 46.44 15.57 2.92
C SER A 125 47.53 15.00 3.84
N LEU A 126 47.17 14.54 5.02
CA LEU A 126 48.18 13.98 5.96
C LEU A 126 48.73 12.64 5.47
N THR A 127 47.94 11.77 4.83
CA THR A 127 48.44 10.52 4.21
C THR A 127 49.40 10.80 3.05
N ASN A 128 49.18 11.93 2.35
CA ASN A 128 50.11 12.43 1.33
C ASN A 128 51.35 13.14 1.93
N LYS A 129 51.55 13.08 3.25
CA LYS A 129 52.68 13.67 4.02
C LYS A 129 52.66 15.20 4.02
N GLU A 130 51.51 15.82 3.88
CA GLU A 130 51.30 17.26 3.95
C GLU A 130 50.77 17.66 5.33
N TRP A 131 51.41 18.70 5.96
CA TRP A 131 50.97 19.24 7.26
C TRP A 131 50.32 20.62 7.04
N ASN A 132 49.05 20.63 6.55
CA ASN A 132 48.40 21.87 6.13
C ASN A 132 47.19 22.26 7.01
N ARG A 133 47.46 22.68 8.26
CA ARG A 133 46.41 23.00 9.26
C ARG A 133 45.46 24.10 8.82
N ASN A 134 45.94 25.08 8.07
CA ASN A 134 45.16 26.28 7.72
C ASN A 134 44.15 26.01 6.62
N ALA A 135 44.36 25.02 5.78
CA ALA A 135 43.47 24.64 4.69
C ALA A 135 42.15 24.00 5.20
N PHE A 136 42.15 23.43 6.38
CA PHE A 136 41.04 22.63 6.92
C PHE A 136 40.31 23.29 8.09
N LYS A 137 40.19 24.63 8.09
CA LYS A 137 39.34 25.31 9.08
C LYS A 137 37.90 24.87 8.90
N GLY A 138 37.30 24.27 9.94
CA GLY A 138 35.94 23.81 9.97
C GLY A 138 34.93 24.81 10.55
N THR A 139 33.71 24.38 10.65
CA THR A 139 32.58 25.09 11.26
C THR A 139 32.07 24.30 12.47
N GLU A 140 31.78 24.99 13.58
CA GLU A 140 31.10 24.41 14.74
C GLU A 140 29.60 24.28 14.46
N LEU A 141 28.98 23.23 15.02
CA LEU A 141 27.51 23.04 14.92
C LEU A 141 26.76 23.82 16.00
N TYR A 142 27.40 24.18 17.08
CA TYR A 142 26.82 24.87 18.22
C TYR A 142 26.19 26.21 17.80
N HIS A 143 24.94 26.42 18.22
CA HIS A 143 24.12 27.57 17.84
C HIS A 143 23.80 27.73 16.33
N LYS A 144 24.15 26.75 15.49
CA LYS A 144 23.78 26.75 14.07
C LYS A 144 22.37 26.22 13.88
N THR A 145 21.76 26.53 12.74
CA THR A 145 20.42 26.08 12.36
C THR A 145 20.54 24.93 11.37
N LEU A 146 19.92 23.80 11.70
CA LEU A 146 19.75 22.64 10.81
C LEU A 146 18.34 22.67 10.23
N GLY A 147 18.23 22.77 8.91
CA GLY A 147 17.00 22.53 8.17
C GLY A 147 16.84 21.03 7.89
N VAL A 148 15.72 20.46 8.27
CA VAL A 148 15.36 19.05 8.04
C VAL A 148 14.19 19.01 7.06
N ILE A 149 14.43 18.47 5.86
CA ILE A 149 13.39 18.28 4.84
C ILE A 149 12.99 16.82 4.84
N GLY A 150 11.78 16.54 5.35
CA GLY A 150 11.28 15.21 5.68
C GLY A 150 11.44 14.91 7.18
N ALA A 151 10.40 15.17 7.98
CA ALA A 151 10.37 14.92 9.43
C ALA A 151 9.78 13.54 9.77
N GLY A 152 10.14 12.52 8.98
CA GLY A 152 9.86 11.12 9.25
C GLY A 152 10.79 10.54 10.33
N ARG A 153 10.85 9.19 10.42
CA ARG A 153 11.66 8.47 11.43
C ARG A 153 13.14 8.88 11.42
N ILE A 154 13.78 8.91 10.25
CA ILE A 154 15.18 9.27 10.07
C ILE A 154 15.39 10.76 10.34
N GLY A 155 14.61 11.64 9.71
CA GLY A 155 14.75 13.09 9.88
C GLY A 155 14.58 13.55 11.33
N LEU A 156 13.59 13.01 12.04
CA LEU A 156 13.43 13.25 13.49
C LEU A 156 14.56 12.64 14.33
N GLY A 157 15.08 11.49 13.91
CA GLY A 157 16.25 10.87 14.51
C GLY A 157 17.50 11.74 14.42
N VAL A 158 17.74 12.36 13.26
CA VAL A 158 18.82 13.33 13.03
C VAL A 158 18.57 14.61 13.82
N ALA A 159 17.36 15.16 13.76
CA ALA A 159 16.99 16.38 14.48
C ALA A 159 17.26 16.26 15.99
N LYS A 160 16.80 15.17 16.62
CA LYS A 160 17.01 14.90 18.05
C LYS A 160 18.50 14.86 18.42
N ARG A 161 19.34 14.25 17.60
CA ARG A 161 20.79 14.16 17.86
C ARG A 161 21.49 15.50 17.58
N ALA A 162 21.06 16.24 16.55
CA ALA A 162 21.58 17.56 16.26
C ALA A 162 21.25 18.58 17.38
N GLN A 163 20.10 18.45 18.03
CA GLN A 163 19.78 19.25 19.22
C GLN A 163 20.80 19.02 20.36
N SER A 164 21.33 17.80 20.50
CA SER A 164 22.37 17.53 21.49
C SER A 164 23.71 18.22 21.18
N PHE A 165 23.95 18.62 19.94
CA PHE A 165 25.05 19.50 19.54
C PHE A 165 24.73 20.99 19.73
N GLY A 166 23.59 21.34 20.32
CA GLY A 166 23.14 22.73 20.51
C GLY A 166 22.64 23.41 19.24
N MET A 167 22.23 22.64 18.22
CA MET A 167 21.64 23.19 16.99
C MET A 167 20.17 23.57 17.19
N LYS A 168 19.73 24.59 16.47
CA LYS A 168 18.30 24.92 16.28
C LYS A 168 17.78 24.11 15.09
N ILE A 169 16.55 23.60 15.18
CA ILE A 169 15.95 22.77 14.13
C ILE A 169 14.78 23.50 13.46
N LEU A 170 14.87 23.66 12.15
CA LEU A 170 13.75 23.98 11.27
C LEU A 170 13.36 22.72 10.54
N ALA A 171 12.06 22.41 10.40
CA ALA A 171 11.63 21.21 9.69
C ALA A 171 10.47 21.48 8.73
N PHE A 172 10.57 20.88 7.56
CA PHE A 172 9.51 20.78 6.57
C PHE A 172 9.06 19.33 6.42
N ASP A 173 7.77 19.08 6.64
CA ASP A 173 7.11 17.84 6.31
C ASP A 173 5.60 18.08 6.22
N PRO A 174 4.91 17.62 5.15
CA PRO A 174 3.46 17.83 5.00
C PRO A 174 2.61 17.22 6.14
N TYR A 175 3.15 16.22 6.83
CA TYR A 175 2.45 15.48 7.89
C TYR A 175 2.89 15.90 9.31
N LEU A 176 3.81 16.85 9.44
CA LEU A 176 4.25 17.35 10.73
C LEU A 176 3.20 18.32 11.28
N THR A 177 2.50 17.91 12.37
CA THR A 177 1.56 18.78 13.06
C THR A 177 2.29 19.80 13.95
N ASP A 178 1.64 20.91 14.24
CA ASP A 178 2.22 21.97 15.09
C ASP A 178 2.44 21.49 16.53
N GLU A 179 1.51 20.65 17.05
CA GLU A 179 1.62 20.03 18.38
C GLU A 179 2.86 19.12 18.45
N LYS A 180 3.07 18.28 17.43
CA LYS A 180 4.21 17.36 17.38
C LYS A 180 5.53 18.13 17.24
N ALA A 181 5.59 19.15 16.39
CA ALA A 181 6.76 20.01 16.25
C ALA A 181 7.11 20.67 17.59
N LYS A 182 6.13 21.26 18.27
CA LYS A 182 6.31 21.90 19.58
C LYS A 182 6.78 20.92 20.65
N SER A 183 6.22 19.71 20.70
CA SER A 183 6.61 18.67 21.68
C SER A 183 8.06 18.20 21.50
N LEU A 184 8.62 18.32 20.26
CA LEU A 184 9.97 17.95 19.90
C LEU A 184 10.94 19.14 19.90
N SER A 185 10.51 20.35 20.29
CA SER A 185 11.30 21.59 20.23
C SER A 185 11.84 21.86 18.81
N ILE A 186 11.01 21.62 17.79
CA ILE A 186 11.28 21.85 16.37
C ILE A 186 10.41 23.01 15.90
N THR A 187 10.96 23.91 15.09
CA THR A 187 10.20 24.95 14.42
C THR A 187 9.78 24.46 13.03
N LYS A 188 8.48 24.40 12.78
CA LYS A 188 7.95 24.09 11.45
C LYS A 188 8.23 25.22 10.48
N ALA A 189 8.68 24.90 9.28
CA ALA A 189 9.07 25.88 8.28
C ALA A 189 8.72 25.40 6.86
N THR A 190 8.61 26.31 5.93
CA THR A 190 8.56 26.02 4.49
C THR A 190 9.95 25.69 3.94
N VAL A 191 10.02 25.10 2.74
CA VAL A 191 11.30 24.82 2.06
C VAL A 191 12.07 26.12 1.81
N ASP A 192 11.39 27.21 1.48
CA ASP A 192 11.99 28.53 1.28
C ASP A 192 12.58 29.12 2.57
N GLU A 193 11.87 29.02 3.68
CA GLU A 193 12.39 29.48 4.98
C GLU A 193 13.59 28.64 5.42
N ILE A 194 13.60 27.32 5.12
CA ILE A 194 14.76 26.47 5.34
C ILE A 194 15.96 26.95 4.52
N ALA A 195 15.77 27.26 3.24
CA ALA A 195 16.84 27.81 2.40
C ALA A 195 17.43 29.09 2.99
N GLN A 196 16.58 30.03 3.39
CA GLN A 196 17.00 31.37 3.87
C GLN A 196 17.66 31.35 5.24
N HIS A 197 17.23 30.45 6.13
CA HIS A 197 17.60 30.55 7.55
C HIS A 197 18.54 29.44 8.03
N SER A 198 18.73 28.35 7.26
CA SER A 198 19.58 27.24 7.68
C SER A 198 21.06 27.49 7.40
N ASP A 199 21.90 26.95 8.27
CA ASP A 199 23.34 26.87 8.07
C ASP A 199 23.73 25.48 7.52
N PHE A 200 22.93 24.46 7.86
CA PHE A 200 22.99 23.11 7.35
C PHE A 200 21.60 22.66 6.91
N VAL A 201 21.51 21.86 5.85
CA VAL A 201 20.27 21.22 5.41
C VAL A 201 20.48 19.74 5.19
N THR A 202 19.56 18.91 5.67
CA THR A 202 19.58 17.46 5.49
C THR A 202 18.24 16.96 4.94
N LEU A 203 18.29 16.01 4.00
CA LEU A 203 17.15 15.52 3.27
C LEU A 203 16.79 14.10 3.71
N HIS A 204 15.49 13.87 3.99
CA HIS A 204 14.96 12.59 4.46
C HIS A 204 13.57 12.30 3.88
N THR A 205 13.34 12.68 2.62
CA THR A 205 12.10 12.41 1.88
C THR A 205 12.27 11.25 0.91
N PRO A 206 11.21 10.51 0.57
CA PRO A 206 11.24 9.60 -0.57
C PRO A 206 11.35 10.38 -1.90
N LEU A 207 11.82 9.71 -2.95
CA LEU A 207 11.76 10.25 -4.30
C LEU A 207 10.35 10.01 -4.87
N THR A 208 9.68 11.09 -5.18
CA THR A 208 8.32 11.11 -5.78
C THR A 208 8.26 12.20 -6.83
N PRO A 209 7.21 12.26 -7.68
CA PRO A 209 7.04 13.38 -8.60
C PRO A 209 7.05 14.76 -7.93
N LYS A 210 6.64 14.86 -6.65
CA LYS A 210 6.63 16.11 -5.87
C LYS A 210 7.98 16.45 -5.24
N THR A 211 8.84 15.48 -5.01
CA THR A 211 10.15 15.68 -4.34
C THR A 211 11.32 15.59 -5.31
N LYS A 212 11.09 15.14 -6.55
CA LYS A 212 12.09 15.19 -7.62
C LYS A 212 12.47 16.63 -7.95
N GLY A 213 13.76 16.96 -7.86
CA GLY A 213 14.26 18.30 -8.06
C GLY A 213 13.73 19.33 -7.06
N LEU A 214 13.35 18.90 -5.86
CA LEU A 214 12.88 19.79 -4.79
C LEU A 214 13.95 20.82 -4.41
N ILE A 215 15.21 20.40 -4.42
CA ILE A 215 16.38 21.25 -4.18
C ILE A 215 16.99 21.59 -5.54
N ASN A 216 16.67 22.74 -6.05
CA ASN A 216 17.01 23.22 -7.39
C ASN A 216 17.68 24.60 -7.34
N ALA A 217 17.87 25.22 -8.50
CA ALA A 217 18.49 26.53 -8.62
C ALA A 217 17.78 27.63 -7.79
N ASP A 218 16.44 27.58 -7.72
CA ASP A 218 15.66 28.58 -6.95
C ASP A 218 15.91 28.43 -5.43
N PHE A 219 16.07 27.20 -4.95
CA PHE A 219 16.46 26.92 -3.56
C PHE A 219 17.83 27.50 -3.26
N PHE A 220 18.82 27.24 -4.13
CA PHE A 220 20.20 27.73 -3.93
C PHE A 220 20.30 29.24 -4.02
N ALA A 221 19.51 29.90 -4.89
CA ALA A 221 19.47 31.36 -4.99
C ALA A 221 18.95 32.04 -3.72
N LYS A 222 18.13 31.35 -2.91
CA LYS A 222 17.62 31.86 -1.62
C LYS A 222 18.51 31.47 -0.43
N ALA A 223 19.45 30.54 -0.64
CA ALA A 223 20.26 29.98 0.43
C ALA A 223 21.33 30.98 0.93
N LYS A 224 21.80 30.74 2.17
CA LYS A 224 22.98 31.47 2.66
C LYS A 224 24.23 30.99 1.91
N PRO A 225 25.18 31.85 1.57
CA PRO A 225 26.46 31.43 0.99
C PRO A 225 27.28 30.45 1.87
N SER A 226 27.00 30.42 3.17
CA SER A 226 27.61 29.51 4.12
C SER A 226 26.87 28.17 4.22
N LEU A 227 25.75 27.97 3.53
CA LEU A 227 24.94 26.76 3.61
C LEU A 227 25.77 25.53 3.24
N GLN A 228 25.59 24.45 4.03
CA GLN A 228 26.11 23.12 3.76
C GLN A 228 24.94 22.12 3.65
N ILE A 229 24.89 21.30 2.59
CA ILE A 229 23.77 20.41 2.33
C ILE A 229 24.17 18.94 2.37
N ILE A 230 23.30 18.09 2.93
CA ILE A 230 23.50 16.65 3.09
C ILE A 230 22.35 15.89 2.43
N ASN A 231 22.66 14.92 1.58
CA ASN A 231 21.71 13.98 1.03
C ASN A 231 22.13 12.52 1.25
N VAL A 232 21.47 11.86 2.20
CA VAL A 232 21.57 10.42 2.50
C VAL A 232 20.19 9.77 2.29
N ALA A 233 19.31 10.40 1.48
CA ALA A 233 17.95 9.92 1.24
C ALA A 233 17.82 9.21 -0.11
N ARG A 234 17.69 10.00 -1.20
CA ARG A 234 17.59 9.50 -2.58
C ARG A 234 18.27 10.45 -3.54
N GLY A 235 18.89 9.91 -4.60
CA GLY A 235 19.28 10.67 -5.78
C GLY A 235 18.07 11.31 -6.45
N GLY A 236 18.27 12.40 -7.20
CA GLY A 236 17.21 13.13 -7.87
C GLY A 236 16.33 14.04 -7.00
N ILE A 237 16.48 14.04 -5.66
CA ILE A 237 15.86 15.06 -4.79
C ILE A 237 16.57 16.38 -4.98
N ILE A 238 17.90 16.35 -5.12
CA ILE A 238 18.71 17.51 -5.51
C ILE A 238 18.91 17.46 -7.02
N ASP A 239 18.71 18.57 -7.71
CA ASP A 239 19.19 18.75 -9.08
C ASP A 239 20.73 18.83 -9.05
N GLU A 240 21.40 17.77 -9.50
CA GLU A 240 22.86 17.65 -9.44
C GLU A 240 23.59 18.75 -10.22
N LYS A 241 23.02 19.18 -11.35
CA LYS A 241 23.59 20.26 -12.15
C LYS A 241 23.47 21.62 -11.46
N ALA A 242 22.31 21.87 -10.84
CA ALA A 242 22.10 23.07 -10.06
C ALA A 242 23.00 23.11 -8.82
N LEU A 243 23.23 21.96 -8.17
CA LEU A 243 24.14 21.83 -7.03
C LEU A 243 25.58 22.19 -7.40
N ILE A 244 26.11 21.61 -8.49
CA ILE A 244 27.49 21.90 -8.96
C ILE A 244 27.62 23.40 -9.27
N LYS A 245 26.67 23.96 -10.02
CA LYS A 245 26.67 25.38 -10.35
C LYS A 245 26.66 26.27 -9.08
N ALA A 246 25.82 25.94 -8.12
CA ALA A 246 25.71 26.69 -6.87
C ALA A 246 27.03 26.65 -6.03
N LEU A 247 27.73 25.52 -6.05
CA LEU A 247 29.05 25.36 -5.40
C LEU A 247 30.15 26.14 -6.14
N ASP A 248 30.17 26.10 -7.48
CA ASP A 248 31.13 26.82 -8.30
C ASP A 248 30.98 28.33 -8.16
N GLU A 249 29.74 28.82 -8.21
CA GLU A 249 29.41 30.26 -8.06
C GLU A 249 29.47 30.73 -6.59
N GLY A 250 29.66 29.83 -5.62
CA GLY A 250 29.72 30.18 -4.20
C GLY A 250 28.38 30.58 -3.59
N GLN A 251 27.26 30.20 -4.23
CA GLN A 251 25.91 30.37 -3.67
C GLN A 251 25.71 29.53 -2.39
N ILE A 252 26.38 28.39 -2.32
CA ILE A 252 26.47 27.56 -1.12
C ILE A 252 27.92 27.13 -0.88
N SER A 253 28.21 26.64 0.33
CA SER A 253 29.58 26.35 0.74
C SER A 253 30.05 24.94 0.40
N ARG A 254 29.28 23.91 0.71
CA ARG A 254 29.66 22.49 0.61
C ARG A 254 28.47 21.58 0.46
N ALA A 255 28.74 20.34 0.01
CA ALA A 255 27.75 19.26 -0.01
C ALA A 255 28.34 17.93 0.51
N ALA A 256 27.47 17.08 1.04
CA ALA A 256 27.77 15.71 1.42
C ALA A 256 26.71 14.79 0.81
N ILE A 257 27.12 13.93 -0.11
CA ILE A 257 26.22 13.16 -1.00
C ILE A 257 26.51 11.67 -0.85
N ASP A 258 25.50 10.90 -0.44
CA ASP A 258 25.56 9.44 -0.33
C ASP A 258 24.81 8.74 -1.48
N VAL A 259 23.93 9.48 -2.19
CA VAL A 259 22.99 8.95 -3.19
C VAL A 259 22.98 9.82 -4.45
N PHE A 260 22.82 9.20 -5.62
CA PHE A 260 22.99 9.84 -6.92
C PHE A 260 21.78 9.56 -7.84
N GLU A 261 21.57 10.42 -8.85
CA GLU A 261 20.51 10.21 -9.85
C GLU A 261 20.73 8.90 -10.63
N HIS A 262 21.99 8.56 -10.87
CA HIS A 262 22.40 7.30 -11.51
C HIS A 262 23.44 6.58 -10.66
N GLU A 263 23.15 5.36 -10.28
CA GLU A 263 24.04 4.49 -9.50
C GLU A 263 24.36 3.21 -10.29
N PRO A 264 25.61 2.72 -10.30
CA PRO A 264 26.81 3.27 -9.64
C PRO A 264 27.30 4.59 -10.28
N ALA A 265 27.78 5.52 -9.43
CA ALA A 265 28.05 6.92 -9.77
C ALA A 265 29.56 7.22 -9.96
N THR A 266 30.38 6.25 -10.38
CA THR A 266 31.83 6.39 -10.49
C THR A 266 32.27 7.54 -11.39
N ASP A 267 31.51 7.86 -12.41
CA ASP A 267 31.80 8.89 -13.41
C ASP A 267 30.99 10.19 -13.19
N SER A 268 30.28 10.30 -12.06
CA SER A 268 29.49 11.49 -11.73
C SER A 268 30.39 12.71 -11.50
N PRO A 269 30.05 13.87 -12.06
CA PRO A 269 30.78 15.12 -11.78
C PRO A 269 30.80 15.49 -10.29
N LEU A 270 29.81 15.01 -9.48
CA LEU A 270 29.79 15.23 -8.03
C LEU A 270 30.98 14.57 -7.31
N VAL A 271 31.44 13.41 -7.83
CA VAL A 271 32.53 12.64 -7.22
C VAL A 271 33.88 13.36 -7.35
N ALA A 272 34.08 14.09 -8.41
CA ALA A 272 35.33 14.82 -8.69
C ALA A 272 35.36 16.23 -8.08
N HIS A 273 34.29 16.71 -7.45
CA HIS A 273 34.15 18.10 -7.01
C HIS A 273 34.75 18.32 -5.61
N ASP A 274 35.73 19.21 -5.47
CA ASP A 274 36.51 19.46 -4.23
C ASP A 274 35.67 19.87 -3.01
N LYS A 275 34.52 20.52 -3.22
CA LYS A 275 33.62 20.97 -2.14
C LYS A 275 32.57 19.91 -1.76
N ILE A 276 32.61 18.71 -2.37
CA ILE A 276 31.67 17.63 -2.11
C ILE A 276 32.40 16.46 -1.44
N ILE A 277 31.84 15.92 -0.37
CA ILE A 277 32.19 14.59 0.11
C ILE A 277 31.14 13.60 -0.34
N VAL A 278 31.60 12.43 -0.80
CA VAL A 278 30.74 11.39 -1.35
C VAL A 278 30.95 10.06 -0.65
N THR A 279 29.86 9.27 -0.57
CA THR A 279 29.88 7.87 -0.17
C THR A 279 29.00 7.06 -1.12
N SER A 280 29.23 5.75 -1.22
CA SER A 280 28.62 4.88 -2.23
C SER A 280 27.32 4.24 -1.72
N HIS A 281 26.32 5.07 -1.36
CA HIS A 281 25.00 4.67 -0.86
C HIS A 281 25.10 3.78 0.39
N LEU A 282 25.76 4.28 1.42
CA LEU A 282 26.08 3.54 2.64
C LEU A 282 25.09 3.77 3.80
N GLY A 283 24.06 4.58 3.60
CA GLY A 283 23.10 4.94 4.65
C GLY A 283 22.47 3.74 5.39
N ALA A 284 22.32 2.59 4.72
CA ALA A 284 21.82 1.34 5.33
C ALA A 284 22.90 0.25 5.48
N SER A 285 24.18 0.56 5.20
CA SER A 285 25.26 -0.43 5.13
C SER A 285 25.92 -0.66 6.48
N THR A 286 25.14 -1.16 7.46
CA THR A 286 25.64 -1.66 8.75
C THR A 286 25.21 -3.11 8.94
N VAL A 287 25.97 -3.86 9.75
CA VAL A 287 25.65 -5.27 10.07
C VAL A 287 24.27 -5.37 10.68
N GLU A 288 23.96 -4.52 11.64
CA GLU A 288 22.69 -4.51 12.37
C GLU A 288 21.50 -4.17 11.46
N ALA A 289 21.65 -3.20 10.55
CA ALA A 289 20.57 -2.88 9.61
C ALA A 289 20.32 -4.03 8.63
N GLN A 290 21.37 -4.64 8.08
CA GLN A 290 21.26 -5.74 7.15
C GLN A 290 20.61 -6.98 7.76
N GLU A 291 20.95 -7.30 9.00
CA GLU A 291 20.34 -8.38 9.75
C GLU A 291 18.87 -8.08 10.05
N LYS A 292 18.59 -6.87 10.57
CA LYS A 292 17.23 -6.46 10.94
C LYS A 292 16.25 -6.45 9.77
N VAL A 293 16.67 -5.93 8.60
CA VAL A 293 15.80 -5.94 7.41
C VAL A 293 15.54 -7.36 6.92
N ALA A 294 16.54 -8.25 7.01
CA ALA A 294 16.39 -9.64 6.60
C ALA A 294 15.44 -10.40 7.53
N ILE A 295 15.56 -10.24 8.84
CA ILE A 295 14.64 -10.81 9.85
C ILE A 295 13.20 -10.31 9.59
N SER A 296 13.04 -9.01 9.39
CA SER A 296 11.72 -8.41 9.19
C SER A 296 11.00 -9.01 7.97
N VAL A 297 11.65 -9.03 6.79
CA VAL A 297 11.00 -9.55 5.58
C VAL A 297 10.81 -11.08 5.63
N SER A 298 11.71 -11.81 6.32
CA SER A 298 11.59 -13.26 6.47
C SER A 298 10.37 -13.65 7.30
N ASN A 299 10.18 -12.99 8.44
CA ASN A 299 9.02 -13.23 9.29
C ASN A 299 7.72 -12.86 8.56
N GLU A 300 7.71 -11.72 7.87
CA GLU A 300 6.53 -11.27 7.14
C GLU A 300 6.17 -12.19 5.96
N ILE A 301 7.16 -12.78 5.25
CA ILE A 301 6.89 -13.81 4.23
C ILE A 301 6.20 -15.02 4.84
N ILE A 302 6.64 -15.47 6.03
CA ILE A 302 6.00 -16.59 6.74
C ILE A 302 4.56 -16.23 7.09
N GLU A 303 4.32 -15.08 7.70
CA GLU A 303 2.99 -14.59 8.06
C GLU A 303 2.07 -14.48 6.84
N ILE A 304 2.56 -13.94 5.73
CA ILE A 304 1.79 -13.80 4.49
C ILE A 304 1.41 -15.18 3.90
N LEU A 305 2.36 -16.09 3.77
CA LEU A 305 2.14 -17.35 3.06
C LEU A 305 1.43 -18.40 3.91
N ILE A 306 1.51 -18.33 5.25
CA ILE A 306 0.84 -19.24 6.17
C ILE A 306 -0.50 -18.68 6.64
N ASP A 307 -0.51 -17.44 7.13
CA ASP A 307 -1.64 -16.86 7.86
C ASP A 307 -2.41 -15.81 7.03
N GLY A 308 -1.86 -15.37 5.91
CA GLY A 308 -2.43 -14.27 5.10
C GLY A 308 -2.28 -12.88 5.74
N THR A 309 -1.49 -12.76 6.82
CA THR A 309 -1.28 -11.49 7.53
C THR A 309 -0.26 -10.63 6.79
N VAL A 310 -0.57 -9.36 6.55
CA VAL A 310 0.28 -8.38 5.84
C VAL A 310 0.45 -7.12 6.69
N THR A 311 1.68 -6.81 7.06
CA THR A 311 1.99 -5.67 7.94
C THR A 311 2.62 -4.49 7.20
N HIS A 312 3.55 -4.75 6.27
CA HIS A 312 4.36 -3.73 5.59
C HIS A 312 4.21 -3.75 4.07
N ALA A 313 2.96 -3.84 3.60
CA ALA A 313 2.68 -3.78 2.17
C ALA A 313 2.99 -2.40 1.57
N VAL A 314 3.56 -2.39 0.37
CA VAL A 314 3.80 -1.20 -0.44
C VAL A 314 2.61 -0.93 -1.37
N ASN A 315 2.00 -1.99 -1.91
CA ASN A 315 0.94 -1.93 -2.92
C ASN A 315 -0.43 -2.48 -2.48
N ALA A 316 -0.58 -2.77 -1.19
CA ALA A 316 -1.83 -3.23 -0.60
C ALA A 316 -2.09 -2.56 0.77
N PRO A 317 -3.32 -2.52 1.28
CA PRO A 317 -3.59 -2.10 2.65
C PRO A 317 -3.01 -3.12 3.65
N LYS A 318 -2.84 -2.70 4.88
CA LYS A 318 -2.50 -3.62 5.97
C LYS A 318 -3.62 -4.64 6.17
N MET A 319 -3.26 -5.89 6.34
CA MET A 319 -4.17 -7.02 6.56
C MET A 319 -3.75 -7.78 7.82
N ASP A 320 -3.70 -7.10 8.95
CA ASP A 320 -3.43 -7.73 10.24
C ASP A 320 -4.76 -8.14 10.88
N LEU A 321 -5.26 -9.31 10.46
CA LEU A 321 -6.53 -9.87 10.94
C LEU A 321 -6.50 -10.21 12.44
N SER A 322 -5.33 -10.33 13.06
CA SER A 322 -5.18 -10.68 14.48
C SER A 322 -5.54 -9.51 15.41
N ASN A 323 -5.33 -8.26 14.94
CA ASN A 323 -5.55 -7.03 15.70
C ASN A 323 -6.74 -6.21 15.19
N ILE A 324 -7.52 -6.74 14.25
CA ILE A 324 -8.73 -6.08 13.75
C ILE A 324 -9.91 -6.38 14.71
N ASP A 325 -10.70 -5.35 15.02
CA ASP A 325 -11.96 -5.48 15.75
C ASP A 325 -12.88 -6.53 15.11
N ASP A 326 -13.55 -7.36 15.92
CA ASP A 326 -14.42 -8.44 15.42
C ASP A 326 -15.56 -7.92 14.54
N THR A 327 -15.99 -6.68 14.76
CA THR A 327 -16.96 -5.99 13.90
C THR A 327 -16.39 -5.83 12.49
N VAL A 328 -15.15 -5.36 12.36
CA VAL A 328 -14.48 -5.18 11.05
C VAL A 328 -14.28 -6.51 10.36
N LYS A 329 -13.88 -7.58 11.08
CA LYS A 329 -13.76 -8.94 10.52
C LYS A 329 -15.08 -9.41 9.91
N SER A 330 -16.18 -9.19 10.62
CA SER A 330 -17.52 -9.53 10.13
C SER A 330 -17.87 -8.75 8.85
N PHE A 331 -17.41 -7.50 8.73
CA PHE A 331 -17.63 -6.70 7.52
C PHE A 331 -16.73 -7.09 6.34
N ILE A 332 -15.57 -7.74 6.54
CA ILE A 332 -14.76 -8.27 5.43
C ILE A 332 -15.59 -9.32 4.66
N ASN A 333 -16.16 -10.31 5.38
CA ASN A 333 -16.99 -11.34 4.77
C ASN A 333 -18.28 -10.75 4.16
N LEU A 334 -18.89 -9.80 4.86
CA LEU A 334 -20.08 -9.13 4.36
C LEU A 334 -19.80 -8.26 3.11
N SER A 335 -18.62 -7.64 3.02
CA SER A 335 -18.17 -6.91 1.82
C SER A 335 -18.06 -7.81 0.60
N GLN A 336 -17.54 -9.02 0.77
CA GLN A 336 -17.54 -10.05 -0.29
C GLN A 336 -18.96 -10.35 -0.73
N THR A 337 -19.84 -10.73 0.22
CA THR A 337 -21.23 -11.05 -0.06
C THR A 337 -21.99 -9.92 -0.77
N VAL A 338 -21.80 -8.67 -0.31
CA VAL A 338 -22.46 -7.50 -0.92
C VAL A 338 -21.96 -7.25 -2.34
N GLY A 339 -20.66 -7.40 -2.58
CA GLY A 339 -20.09 -7.27 -3.93
C GLY A 339 -20.62 -8.34 -4.90
N GLU A 340 -20.61 -9.61 -4.46
CA GLU A 340 -21.14 -10.75 -5.24
C GLU A 340 -22.65 -10.58 -5.53
N LEU A 341 -23.42 -10.21 -4.52
CA LEU A 341 -24.87 -10.01 -4.69
C LEU A 341 -25.18 -8.84 -5.62
N ALA A 342 -24.49 -7.70 -5.44
CA ALA A 342 -24.75 -6.51 -6.25
C ALA A 342 -24.48 -6.76 -7.73
N ILE A 343 -23.37 -7.42 -8.08
CA ILE A 343 -23.04 -7.67 -9.49
C ILE A 343 -23.96 -8.71 -10.12
N GLN A 344 -24.36 -9.76 -9.38
CA GLN A 344 -25.26 -10.80 -9.89
C GLN A 344 -26.71 -10.31 -10.06
N LEU A 345 -27.09 -9.18 -9.47
CA LEU A 345 -28.38 -8.53 -9.68
C LEU A 345 -28.37 -7.52 -10.82
N MET A 346 -27.23 -7.24 -11.46
CA MET A 346 -27.14 -6.39 -12.65
C MET A 346 -27.22 -7.21 -13.94
N TYR A 347 -27.83 -6.62 -14.97
CA TYR A 347 -27.86 -7.22 -16.32
C TYR A 347 -26.59 -6.92 -17.13
N ASN A 348 -25.98 -5.76 -16.92
CA ASN A 348 -24.82 -5.30 -17.67
C ASN A 348 -23.73 -4.80 -16.73
N ALA A 349 -22.49 -4.78 -17.21
CA ALA A 349 -21.37 -4.27 -16.43
C ALA A 349 -21.60 -2.82 -15.93
N PRO A 350 -21.23 -2.49 -14.69
CA PRO A 350 -21.36 -1.15 -14.15
C PRO A 350 -20.34 -0.19 -14.78
N SER A 351 -20.75 1.06 -15.02
CA SER A 351 -19.84 2.17 -15.34
C SER A 351 -19.47 2.99 -14.11
N SER A 352 -20.23 2.84 -13.02
CA SER A 352 -19.98 3.52 -11.75
C SER A 352 -20.26 2.60 -10.56
N ILE A 353 -19.40 2.68 -9.57
CA ILE A 353 -19.53 2.02 -8.27
C ILE A 353 -19.50 3.11 -7.20
N LYS A 354 -20.54 3.14 -6.35
CA LYS A 354 -20.59 3.99 -5.17
C LYS A 354 -20.63 3.10 -3.92
N ILE A 355 -19.73 3.34 -2.97
CA ILE A 355 -19.68 2.63 -1.70
C ILE A 355 -19.89 3.62 -0.58
N THR A 356 -20.89 3.38 0.28
CA THR A 356 -21.18 4.21 1.43
C THR A 356 -20.93 3.45 2.73
N TYR A 357 -20.06 4.01 3.56
CA TYR A 357 -19.79 3.53 4.92
C TYR A 357 -20.51 4.42 5.92
N GLY A 358 -21.41 3.83 6.73
CA GLY A 358 -22.24 4.55 7.69
C GLY A 358 -21.94 4.16 9.14
N GLY A 359 -22.34 5.04 10.09
CA GLY A 359 -22.14 4.81 11.52
C GLY A 359 -20.66 4.71 11.90
N ASP A 360 -20.31 3.71 12.71
CA ASP A 360 -18.93 3.51 13.18
C ASP A 360 -17.96 3.18 12.06
N LEU A 361 -18.42 2.51 10.98
CA LEU A 361 -17.60 2.22 9.80
C LEU A 361 -17.08 3.49 9.11
N ALA A 362 -17.80 4.59 9.18
CA ALA A 362 -17.36 5.87 8.59
C ALA A 362 -16.11 6.48 9.26
N SER A 363 -15.68 5.93 10.38
CA SER A 363 -14.55 6.43 11.17
C SER A 363 -13.30 5.53 11.12
N ILE A 364 -13.40 4.37 10.46
CA ILE A 364 -12.29 3.40 10.32
C ILE A 364 -11.65 3.47 8.92
N ASP A 365 -10.46 2.88 8.79
CA ASP A 365 -9.85 2.65 7.47
C ASP A 365 -10.63 1.55 6.72
N SER A 366 -11.41 1.96 5.73
CA SER A 366 -12.25 1.08 4.92
C SER A 366 -11.53 0.51 3.68
N SER A 367 -10.23 0.74 3.53
CA SER A 367 -9.46 0.36 2.33
C SER A 367 -9.56 -1.14 2.01
N LEU A 368 -9.50 -1.99 3.03
CA LEU A 368 -9.62 -3.44 2.87
C LEU A 368 -11.03 -3.85 2.43
N LEU A 369 -12.07 -3.26 3.05
CA LEU A 369 -13.47 -3.53 2.70
C LEU A 369 -13.77 -3.10 1.27
N THR A 370 -13.33 -1.91 0.87
CA THR A 370 -13.46 -1.39 -0.50
C THR A 370 -12.82 -2.34 -1.52
N ARG A 371 -11.58 -2.76 -1.29
CA ARG A 371 -10.88 -3.66 -2.19
C ARG A 371 -11.54 -5.04 -2.26
N THR A 372 -12.05 -5.54 -1.14
CA THR A 372 -12.81 -6.80 -1.09
C THR A 372 -14.07 -6.71 -1.96
N ILE A 373 -14.87 -5.65 -1.83
CA ILE A 373 -16.07 -5.42 -2.65
C ILE A 373 -15.69 -5.42 -4.14
N ILE A 374 -14.71 -4.59 -4.52
CA ILE A 374 -14.30 -4.44 -5.92
C ILE A 374 -13.73 -5.75 -6.48
N THR A 375 -12.94 -6.49 -5.68
CA THR A 375 -12.45 -7.81 -6.07
C THR A 375 -13.58 -8.74 -6.47
N HIS A 376 -14.65 -8.79 -5.68
CA HIS A 376 -15.76 -9.70 -5.92
C HIS A 376 -16.73 -9.22 -7.02
N ILE A 377 -16.81 -7.91 -7.26
CA ILE A 377 -17.49 -7.37 -8.42
C ILE A 377 -16.75 -7.73 -9.72
N LEU A 378 -15.43 -7.54 -9.75
CA LEU A 378 -14.64 -7.74 -10.96
C LEU A 378 -14.36 -9.22 -11.27
N LYS A 379 -14.35 -10.10 -10.27
CA LYS A 379 -14.13 -11.55 -10.48
C LYS A 379 -15.17 -12.19 -11.38
N ASP A 380 -16.39 -11.68 -11.39
CA ASP A 380 -17.48 -12.21 -12.22
C ASP A 380 -17.12 -12.14 -13.71
N ASP A 381 -16.51 -11.05 -14.16
CA ASP A 381 -16.13 -10.82 -15.56
C ASP A 381 -14.66 -11.18 -15.85
N LEU A 382 -13.72 -10.81 -14.99
CA LEU A 382 -12.28 -10.92 -15.22
C LEU A 382 -11.67 -12.24 -14.70
N GLY A 383 -12.44 -13.03 -13.94
CA GLY A 383 -12.00 -14.34 -13.46
C GLY A 383 -11.17 -14.33 -12.16
N PRO A 384 -10.60 -15.50 -11.80
CA PRO A 384 -10.01 -15.75 -10.47
C PRO A 384 -8.69 -15.01 -10.19
N GLU A 385 -8.04 -14.46 -11.20
CA GLU A 385 -6.77 -13.70 -11.07
C GLU A 385 -6.98 -12.35 -10.37
N VAL A 386 -8.23 -11.86 -10.31
CA VAL A 386 -8.57 -10.64 -9.58
C VAL A 386 -8.42 -10.90 -8.07
N ASN A 387 -7.67 -10.04 -7.40
CA ASN A 387 -7.47 -10.10 -5.95
C ASN A 387 -7.42 -8.69 -5.34
N ILE A 388 -7.35 -8.59 -4.02
CA ILE A 388 -7.35 -7.31 -3.29
C ILE A 388 -6.15 -6.39 -3.61
N ILE A 389 -5.09 -6.92 -4.24
CA ILE A 389 -3.91 -6.15 -4.63
C ILE A 389 -4.18 -5.41 -5.93
N ASN A 390 -4.69 -6.13 -6.96
CA ASN A 390 -4.88 -5.59 -8.30
C ASN A 390 -6.27 -4.98 -8.54
N ALA A 391 -7.27 -5.23 -7.69
CA ALA A 391 -8.66 -4.85 -7.92
C ALA A 391 -8.86 -3.38 -8.30
N LEU A 392 -8.23 -2.42 -7.58
CA LEU A 392 -8.37 -0.99 -7.89
C LEU A 392 -7.69 -0.59 -9.21
N MET A 393 -6.57 -1.21 -9.54
CA MET A 393 -5.87 -0.95 -10.79
C MET A 393 -6.68 -1.49 -11.99
N LEU A 394 -7.21 -2.71 -11.87
CA LEU A 394 -8.08 -3.30 -12.88
C LEU A 394 -9.36 -2.50 -13.05
N LEU A 395 -9.99 -2.05 -11.97
CA LEU A 395 -11.16 -1.17 -12.03
C LEU A 395 -10.88 0.10 -12.83
N ASN A 396 -9.73 0.74 -12.57
CA ASN A 396 -9.32 1.94 -13.29
C ASN A 396 -9.08 1.65 -14.79
N GLN A 397 -8.50 0.49 -15.14
CA GLN A 397 -8.33 0.07 -16.54
C GLN A 397 -9.66 -0.15 -17.26
N GLN A 398 -10.69 -0.63 -16.55
CA GLN A 398 -12.05 -0.76 -17.07
C GLN A 398 -12.79 0.59 -17.17
N GLN A 399 -12.15 1.70 -16.77
CA GLN A 399 -12.73 3.05 -16.77
C GLN A 399 -14.01 3.17 -15.93
N VAL A 400 -14.18 2.32 -14.92
CA VAL A 400 -15.30 2.37 -13.99
C VAL A 400 -15.03 3.42 -12.91
N THR A 401 -15.95 4.35 -12.72
CA THR A 401 -15.84 5.40 -11.71
C THR A 401 -16.11 4.82 -10.32
N LEU A 402 -15.20 5.08 -9.37
CA LEU A 402 -15.37 4.68 -7.95
C LEU A 402 -15.60 5.92 -7.08
N ASN A 403 -16.72 5.94 -6.36
CA ASN A 403 -17.05 6.95 -5.37
C ASN A 403 -17.18 6.32 -3.98
N ILE A 404 -16.45 6.85 -3.00
CA ILE A 404 -16.49 6.38 -1.60
C ILE A 404 -17.04 7.50 -0.73
N GLU A 405 -18.11 7.22 0.00
CA GLU A 405 -18.72 8.16 0.94
C GLU A 405 -18.65 7.63 2.37
N ASN A 406 -18.17 8.48 3.28
CA ASN A 406 -18.20 8.23 4.71
C ASN A 406 -19.32 9.09 5.33
N ASN A 407 -20.42 8.46 5.70
CA ASN A 407 -21.59 9.15 6.24
C ASN A 407 -21.76 8.84 7.74
N LYS A 408 -21.45 9.81 8.59
CA LYS A 408 -21.66 9.72 10.05
C LYS A 408 -23.09 10.00 10.49
N ALA A 409 -23.96 10.43 9.57
CA ALA A 409 -25.37 10.68 9.90
C ALA A 409 -26.05 9.35 10.26
N GLU A 410 -27.09 9.44 11.09
CA GLU A 410 -27.87 8.29 11.51
C GLU A 410 -28.53 7.61 10.28
N THR A 411 -28.02 6.44 9.93
CA THR A 411 -28.58 5.57 8.88
C THR A 411 -29.68 4.65 9.43
N GLY A 412 -29.98 4.76 10.73
CA GLY A 412 -30.80 3.80 11.47
C GLY A 412 -30.05 2.54 11.94
N PHE A 413 -28.76 2.40 11.57
CA PHE A 413 -27.89 1.29 11.95
C PHE A 413 -26.61 1.81 12.59
N SER A 414 -26.12 1.11 13.63
CA SER A 414 -24.83 1.43 14.26
C SER A 414 -23.67 1.31 13.29
N ASN A 415 -23.75 0.35 12.38
CA ASN A 415 -22.78 0.07 11.32
C ASN A 415 -23.55 -0.20 10.02
N TYR A 416 -23.14 0.44 8.93
CA TYR A 416 -23.82 0.31 7.65
C TYR A 416 -22.83 0.30 6.50
N LEU A 417 -23.02 -0.62 5.58
CA LEU A 417 -22.32 -0.72 4.29
C LEU A 417 -23.37 -0.73 3.18
N GLU A 418 -23.21 0.15 2.20
CA GLU A 418 -24.06 0.12 0.99
C GLU A 418 -23.18 0.18 -0.26
N VAL A 419 -23.48 -0.67 -1.23
CA VAL A 419 -22.88 -0.69 -2.56
C VAL A 419 -23.96 -0.38 -3.58
N GLU A 420 -23.72 0.62 -4.39
CA GLU A 420 -24.58 0.99 -5.53
C GLU A 420 -23.76 0.84 -6.81
N LEU A 421 -24.21 -0.03 -7.68
CA LEU A 421 -23.68 -0.22 -9.04
C LEU A 421 -24.63 0.46 -10.02
N SER A 422 -24.10 1.17 -11.00
CA SER A 422 -24.94 1.81 -12.01
C SER A 422 -24.24 1.87 -13.37
N ASN A 423 -25.07 1.88 -14.43
CA ASN A 423 -24.73 2.23 -15.80
C ASN A 423 -25.86 3.09 -16.40
N ASP A 424 -25.81 3.38 -17.70
CA ASP A 424 -26.81 4.24 -18.36
C ASP A 424 -28.24 3.67 -18.36
N SER A 425 -28.41 2.36 -18.13
CA SER A 425 -29.67 1.65 -18.28
C SER A 425 -30.16 0.96 -17.00
N ASP A 426 -29.30 0.73 -16.04
CA ASP A 426 -29.61 -0.09 -14.87
C ASP A 426 -28.88 0.44 -13.61
N SER A 427 -29.47 0.18 -12.45
CA SER A 427 -28.89 0.51 -11.14
C SER A 427 -29.32 -0.51 -10.10
N VAL A 428 -28.34 -1.01 -9.35
CA VAL A 428 -28.56 -1.96 -8.24
C VAL A 428 -27.92 -1.40 -6.99
N LYS A 429 -28.67 -1.44 -5.89
CA LYS A 429 -28.24 -0.98 -4.57
C LYS A 429 -28.41 -2.10 -3.55
N VAL A 430 -27.34 -2.46 -2.84
CA VAL A 430 -27.34 -3.48 -1.77
C VAL A 430 -26.80 -2.87 -0.51
N GLY A 431 -27.62 -2.81 0.53
CA GLY A 431 -27.26 -2.32 1.87
C GLY A 431 -27.18 -3.47 2.88
N ALA A 432 -26.19 -3.41 3.75
CA ALA A 432 -25.88 -4.45 4.73
C ALA A 432 -25.46 -3.90 6.09
N SER A 433 -25.68 -4.68 7.13
CA SER A 433 -25.32 -4.35 8.51
C SER A 433 -24.95 -5.61 9.28
N VAL A 434 -24.23 -5.45 10.39
CA VAL A 434 -23.92 -6.52 11.34
C VAL A 434 -24.64 -6.24 12.64
N PHE A 435 -25.50 -7.17 13.08
CA PHE A 435 -26.26 -7.04 14.31
C PHE A 435 -25.63 -7.86 15.42
N THR A 436 -25.46 -7.26 16.59
CA THR A 436 -24.95 -7.95 17.78
C THR A 436 -25.86 -9.13 18.14
N GLY A 437 -25.28 -10.33 18.18
CA GLY A 437 -26.01 -11.57 18.50
C GLY A 437 -26.78 -12.20 17.32
N PHE A 438 -26.97 -11.49 16.20
CA PHE A 438 -27.65 -12.01 15.01
C PHE A 438 -26.74 -12.14 13.80
N GLY A 439 -25.55 -11.50 13.83
CA GLY A 439 -24.55 -11.53 12.77
C GLY A 439 -24.90 -10.66 11.55
N PRO A 440 -24.26 -10.97 10.38
CA PRO A 440 -24.44 -10.18 9.17
C PRO A 440 -25.83 -10.34 8.55
N ARG A 441 -26.36 -9.24 8.03
CA ARG A 441 -27.65 -9.16 7.33
C ARG A 441 -27.57 -8.24 6.11
N ILE A 442 -28.20 -8.62 5.02
CA ILE A 442 -28.60 -7.70 3.97
C ILE A 442 -29.88 -7.02 4.45
N VAL A 443 -29.89 -5.70 4.52
CA VAL A 443 -30.99 -4.91 5.08
C VAL A 443 -31.72 -4.07 4.03
N ARG A 444 -31.13 -3.97 2.83
CA ARG A 444 -31.70 -3.24 1.70
C ARG A 444 -31.32 -3.90 0.38
N ILE A 445 -32.27 -4.01 -0.54
CA ILE A 445 -32.03 -4.24 -1.97
C ILE A 445 -32.87 -3.23 -2.74
N ASN A 446 -32.23 -2.34 -3.48
CA ASN A 446 -32.86 -1.20 -4.16
C ASN A 446 -33.72 -0.37 -3.17
N ASN A 447 -35.00 -0.20 -3.45
CA ASN A 447 -35.94 0.54 -2.61
C ASN A 447 -36.59 -0.34 -1.53
N PHE A 448 -36.29 -1.65 -1.48
CA PHE A 448 -36.91 -2.57 -0.53
C PHE A 448 -36.07 -2.73 0.73
N SER A 449 -36.70 -2.53 1.90
CA SER A 449 -36.13 -2.94 3.17
C SER A 449 -36.36 -4.44 3.36
N VAL A 450 -35.29 -5.16 3.72
CA VAL A 450 -35.31 -6.62 3.90
C VAL A 450 -34.59 -7.00 5.18
N ASP A 451 -34.80 -8.22 5.67
CA ASP A 451 -33.98 -8.86 6.70
C ASP A 451 -33.56 -10.23 6.18
N LEU A 452 -32.41 -10.24 5.49
CA LEU A 452 -31.93 -11.42 4.82
C LEU A 452 -30.58 -11.87 5.42
N LYS A 453 -30.56 -13.09 5.96
CA LYS A 453 -29.28 -13.76 6.26
C LYS A 453 -28.68 -14.26 4.96
N PRO A 454 -27.43 -13.88 4.61
CA PRO A 454 -26.77 -14.41 3.42
C PRO A 454 -26.78 -15.94 3.39
N ASN A 455 -27.12 -16.51 2.23
CA ASN A 455 -27.09 -17.95 1.99
C ASN A 455 -26.45 -18.21 0.62
N GLN A 456 -25.89 -19.41 0.39
CA GLN A 456 -25.16 -19.73 -0.83
C GLN A 456 -26.03 -19.60 -2.08
N TYR A 457 -27.22 -20.19 -2.09
CA TYR A 457 -28.10 -20.17 -3.25
C TYR A 457 -29.36 -19.36 -2.94
N GLN A 458 -29.68 -18.42 -3.80
CA GLN A 458 -30.86 -17.59 -3.66
C GLN A 458 -31.57 -17.39 -5.00
N ILE A 459 -32.89 -17.23 -4.95
CA ILE A 459 -33.73 -16.72 -6.03
C ILE A 459 -34.20 -15.34 -5.60
N VAL A 460 -33.88 -14.32 -6.37
CA VAL A 460 -34.32 -12.93 -6.15
C VAL A 460 -35.28 -12.57 -7.25
N SER A 461 -36.51 -12.21 -6.91
CA SER A 461 -37.54 -11.88 -7.90
C SER A 461 -38.27 -10.60 -7.58
N TYR A 462 -38.51 -9.80 -8.62
CA TYR A 462 -39.34 -8.61 -8.60
C TYR A 462 -40.68 -8.95 -9.29
N HIS A 463 -41.81 -8.61 -8.61
CA HIS A 463 -43.13 -8.93 -9.07
C HIS A 463 -44.15 -7.93 -8.51
N ASN A 464 -45.37 -7.93 -9.02
CA ASN A 464 -46.47 -7.19 -8.40
C ASN A 464 -46.99 -7.96 -7.17
N ASP A 465 -47.34 -7.24 -6.10
CA ASP A 465 -47.88 -7.82 -4.87
C ASP A 465 -49.31 -8.37 -5.12
N THR A 466 -49.41 -9.54 -5.72
CA THR A 466 -50.66 -10.23 -6.06
C THR A 466 -50.84 -11.50 -5.22
N PRO A 467 -52.10 -11.81 -4.81
CA PRO A 467 -52.40 -13.05 -4.10
C PRO A 467 -52.05 -14.28 -4.94
N GLY A 468 -51.39 -15.27 -4.32
CA GLY A 468 -51.05 -16.54 -4.95
C GLY A 468 -49.58 -16.70 -5.30
N MET A 469 -48.82 -15.62 -5.54
CA MET A 469 -47.41 -15.65 -5.96
C MET A 469 -46.50 -16.55 -5.11
N VAL A 470 -46.59 -16.43 -3.79
CA VAL A 470 -45.82 -17.28 -2.85
C VAL A 470 -46.21 -18.76 -2.99
N GLY A 471 -47.51 -19.04 -3.10
CA GLY A 471 -48.01 -20.40 -3.21
C GLY A 471 -47.59 -21.10 -4.51
N GLU A 472 -47.70 -20.41 -5.64
CA GLU A 472 -47.31 -20.89 -6.96
C GLU A 472 -45.80 -21.14 -7.04
N THR A 473 -44.99 -20.19 -6.54
CA THR A 473 -43.53 -20.32 -6.46
C THR A 473 -43.15 -21.54 -5.61
N GLY A 474 -43.71 -21.66 -4.41
CA GLY A 474 -43.45 -22.78 -3.53
C GLY A 474 -43.87 -24.12 -4.10
N ALA A 475 -45.03 -24.20 -4.75
CA ALA A 475 -45.52 -25.42 -5.40
C ALA A 475 -44.62 -25.87 -6.56
N LEU A 476 -44.13 -24.92 -7.37
CA LEU A 476 -43.24 -25.22 -8.47
C LEU A 476 -41.87 -25.70 -7.97
N LEU A 477 -41.25 -25.04 -7.01
CA LEU A 477 -40.00 -25.47 -6.43
C LEU A 477 -40.09 -26.84 -5.75
N GLY A 478 -41.22 -27.10 -5.05
CA GLY A 478 -41.53 -28.42 -4.48
C GLY A 478 -41.67 -29.51 -5.51
N LYS A 479 -42.28 -29.25 -6.70
CA LYS A 479 -42.34 -30.18 -7.85
C LYS A 479 -40.94 -30.64 -8.31
N TYR A 480 -39.95 -29.73 -8.21
CA TYR A 480 -38.56 -30.04 -8.56
C TYR A 480 -37.71 -30.48 -7.37
N ASN A 481 -38.31 -30.78 -6.23
CA ASN A 481 -37.65 -31.21 -5.00
C ASN A 481 -36.60 -30.20 -4.50
N ILE A 482 -36.86 -28.89 -4.69
CA ILE A 482 -36.06 -27.79 -4.20
C ILE A 482 -36.65 -27.33 -2.87
N ASN A 483 -35.89 -27.45 -1.80
CA ASN A 483 -36.30 -26.98 -0.47
C ASN A 483 -36.01 -25.48 -0.31
N ILE A 484 -36.97 -24.77 0.28
CA ILE A 484 -36.86 -23.36 0.65
C ILE A 484 -36.42 -23.29 2.11
N ALA A 485 -35.19 -22.85 2.38
CA ALA A 485 -34.63 -22.71 3.72
C ALA A 485 -35.18 -21.45 4.43
N SER A 486 -35.37 -20.36 3.67
CA SER A 486 -35.99 -19.12 4.17
C SER A 486 -36.62 -18.33 3.04
N MET A 487 -37.57 -17.46 3.41
CA MET A 487 -38.24 -16.54 2.48
C MET A 487 -38.31 -15.15 3.12
N THR A 488 -37.91 -14.15 2.34
CA THR A 488 -38.07 -12.74 2.70
C THR A 488 -38.88 -12.03 1.64
N LEU A 489 -39.89 -11.30 2.07
CA LEU A 489 -40.74 -10.48 1.21
C LEU A 489 -40.62 -9.02 1.62
N GLY A 490 -40.34 -8.16 0.63
CA GLY A 490 -40.40 -6.70 0.75
C GLY A 490 -41.44 -6.15 -0.24
N ARG A 491 -42.19 -5.12 0.16
CA ARG A 491 -43.10 -4.40 -0.75
C ARG A 491 -43.05 -2.91 -0.45
N THR A 492 -43.29 -2.10 -1.47
CA THR A 492 -43.37 -0.65 -1.32
C THR A 492 -44.74 -0.24 -0.75
N GLU A 493 -45.83 -0.83 -1.24
CA GLU A 493 -47.21 -0.65 -0.79
C GLU A 493 -48.06 -1.88 -1.12
N ALA A 494 -49.24 -1.99 -0.56
CA ALA A 494 -50.15 -3.09 -0.86
C ALA A 494 -50.62 -3.05 -2.33
N GLY A 495 -50.39 -4.16 -3.07
CA GLY A 495 -50.69 -4.26 -4.50
C GLY A 495 -49.70 -3.53 -5.41
N GLY A 496 -48.60 -2.98 -4.87
CA GLY A 496 -47.52 -2.35 -5.64
C GLY A 496 -46.39 -3.31 -5.97
N ASP A 497 -45.19 -2.74 -6.21
CA ASP A 497 -44.00 -3.53 -6.47
C ASP A 497 -43.54 -4.31 -5.22
N ALA A 498 -43.20 -5.57 -5.42
CA ALA A 498 -42.73 -6.48 -4.40
C ALA A 498 -41.40 -7.16 -4.79
N LEU A 499 -40.57 -7.44 -3.79
CA LEU A 499 -39.37 -8.21 -3.87
C LEU A 499 -39.53 -9.49 -3.06
N MET A 500 -39.32 -10.65 -3.67
CA MET A 500 -39.29 -11.94 -2.99
C MET A 500 -37.87 -12.54 -3.10
N ILE A 501 -37.29 -12.91 -1.97
CA ILE A 501 -36.00 -13.58 -1.90
C ILE A 501 -36.19 -14.94 -1.24
N LEU A 502 -35.83 -15.99 -1.96
CA LEU A 502 -35.86 -17.37 -1.48
C LEU A 502 -34.44 -17.88 -1.32
N SER A 503 -34.08 -18.26 -0.11
CA SER A 503 -32.86 -19.03 0.14
C SER A 503 -33.19 -20.51 -0.09
N VAL A 504 -32.41 -21.17 -0.93
CA VAL A 504 -32.63 -22.59 -1.28
C VAL A 504 -31.39 -23.43 -0.98
N ASP A 505 -31.57 -24.77 -0.85
CA ASP A 505 -30.49 -25.66 -0.42
C ASP A 505 -29.59 -26.13 -1.58
N GLN A 506 -29.95 -25.81 -2.82
CA GLN A 506 -29.23 -26.24 -4.02
C GLN A 506 -29.37 -25.23 -5.17
N PRO A 507 -28.46 -25.24 -6.16
CA PRO A 507 -28.57 -24.36 -7.31
C PRO A 507 -29.85 -24.66 -8.13
N VAL A 508 -30.47 -23.61 -8.65
CA VAL A 508 -31.70 -23.69 -9.46
C VAL A 508 -31.36 -23.56 -10.93
N SER A 509 -31.77 -24.54 -11.75
CA SER A 509 -31.47 -24.54 -13.17
C SER A 509 -32.32 -23.50 -13.94
N ASN A 510 -31.79 -23.01 -15.06
CA ASN A 510 -32.48 -22.04 -15.90
C ASN A 510 -33.86 -22.52 -16.39
N ASN A 511 -34.05 -23.83 -16.64
CA ASN A 511 -35.34 -24.39 -17.04
C ASN A 511 -36.40 -24.17 -15.96
N ILE A 512 -36.05 -24.27 -14.69
CA ILE A 512 -37.00 -24.04 -13.58
C ILE A 512 -37.29 -22.54 -13.45
N ILE A 513 -36.31 -21.70 -13.66
CA ILE A 513 -36.49 -20.23 -13.69
C ILE A 513 -37.43 -19.83 -14.85
N ASP A 514 -37.29 -20.45 -16.03
CA ASP A 514 -38.16 -20.17 -17.16
C ASP A 514 -39.61 -20.68 -16.93
N GLU A 515 -39.79 -21.81 -16.21
CA GLU A 515 -41.12 -22.22 -15.75
C GLU A 515 -41.69 -21.26 -14.69
N LEU A 516 -40.88 -20.76 -13.76
CA LEU A 516 -41.31 -19.74 -12.79
C LEU A 516 -41.84 -18.49 -13.51
N LYS A 517 -41.14 -18.00 -14.53
CA LYS A 517 -41.59 -16.85 -15.34
C LYS A 517 -42.94 -17.07 -16.03
N GLN A 518 -43.31 -18.33 -16.31
CA GLN A 518 -44.57 -18.68 -16.95
C GLN A 518 -45.75 -18.82 -15.98
N VAL A 519 -45.45 -19.19 -14.73
CA VAL A 519 -46.48 -19.47 -13.69
C VAL A 519 -46.87 -18.21 -12.94
N GLY A 520 -45.97 -17.23 -12.78
CA GLY A 520 -46.20 -16.01 -12.05
C GLY A 520 -45.96 -14.75 -12.85
N GLU A 521 -46.49 -13.62 -12.37
CA GLU A 521 -46.32 -12.29 -12.98
C GLU A 521 -45.00 -11.65 -12.49
N TYR A 522 -43.87 -12.28 -12.85
CA TYR A 522 -42.56 -11.78 -12.48
C TYR A 522 -42.06 -10.70 -13.46
N ASN A 523 -41.67 -9.58 -12.94
CA ASN A 523 -41.00 -8.54 -13.72
C ASN A 523 -39.53 -8.95 -14.03
N GLN A 524 -38.86 -9.50 -13.02
CA GLN A 524 -37.46 -9.96 -13.11
C GLN A 524 -37.24 -11.13 -12.15
N ILE A 525 -36.39 -12.08 -12.52
CA ILE A 525 -35.92 -13.17 -11.65
C ILE A 525 -34.40 -13.34 -11.85
N PHE A 526 -33.68 -13.36 -10.77
CA PHE A 526 -32.25 -13.65 -10.71
C PHE A 526 -32.00 -14.89 -9.84
N THR A 527 -31.02 -15.70 -10.21
CA THR A 527 -30.41 -16.70 -9.33
C THR A 527 -29.06 -16.19 -8.90
N THR A 528 -28.75 -16.26 -7.63
CA THR A 528 -27.46 -15.84 -7.11
C THR A 528 -26.76 -16.98 -6.39
N GLU A 529 -25.44 -17.08 -6.57
CA GLU A 529 -24.58 -17.97 -5.84
C GLU A 529 -23.54 -17.15 -5.09
N LEU A 530 -23.63 -17.16 -3.77
CA LEU A 530 -22.78 -16.36 -2.89
C LEU A 530 -21.78 -17.24 -2.16
N THR A 531 -20.58 -16.75 -1.97
CA THR A 531 -19.59 -17.37 -1.10
C THR A 531 -19.92 -17.06 0.36
N VAL A 532 -20.48 -18.04 1.07
CA VAL A 532 -20.83 -17.92 2.49
C VAL A 532 -19.80 -18.69 3.31
N GLN A 533 -19.09 -17.99 4.20
CA GLN A 533 -18.24 -18.67 5.19
C GLN A 533 -19.11 -19.19 6.34
N SER A 534 -18.99 -20.48 6.62
CA SER A 534 -19.69 -21.18 7.71
C SER A 534 -19.19 -20.76 9.08
#